data_12289bf57b5bf7dfc96769de9ff228ea
#
_entry.id   12289bf57b5bf7dfc96769de9ff228ea
#
_cell.length_a   1.000
_cell.length_b   1.000
_cell.length_c   1.000
_cell.angle_alpha   90.00
_cell.angle_beta   90.00
_cell.angle_gamma   90.00
#
_symmetry.space_group_name_H-M   'P 1'
#
loop_
_entity.id
_entity.type
_entity.pdbx_description
1 polymer ?
#
loop_
_entity_poly.entity_id
_entity_poly.type
_entity_poly.pdbx_seq_one_letter_code
_entity_poly.pdbx_strand_id
1 'polypeptide(L)'
;MASLRIGMTTLDRLGFSAARGIERHLSARLGSRRTEGLETTAESLGILDALSPTEQDQLVATAIRDARTAPTRITQLAQAWHEGDAPKLDALLREGFKEFPQLRKRLIDDRNAAWLPKIRSLLKGSENAIVIVGSGHLAGPDSLVDLLAKEGVSLTQQEHTTRRTAPATP
;
A
#
# COMPACT_ATOMS: atom_id res chain seq x y z
N MET A 1 1.54 -14.97 -11.84
CA MET A 1 2.94 -14.46 -11.89
C MET A 1 3.23 -13.52 -13.06
N ALA A 2 2.63 -13.69 -14.25
CA ALA A 2 2.84 -12.82 -15.41
C ALA A 2 2.41 -11.36 -15.15
N SER A 3 1.25 -11.12 -14.58
CA SER A 3 0.72 -9.79 -14.25
C SER A 3 1.64 -9.01 -13.30
N LEU A 4 2.21 -9.69 -12.30
CA LEU A 4 3.14 -9.08 -11.36
C LEU A 4 4.43 -8.62 -12.07
N ARG A 5 4.96 -9.44 -12.98
CA ARG A 5 6.14 -9.09 -13.77
C ARG A 5 5.89 -7.90 -14.70
N ILE A 6 4.72 -7.84 -15.34
CA ILE A 6 4.32 -6.70 -16.17
C ILE A 6 4.28 -5.43 -15.33
N GLY A 7 3.65 -5.46 -14.16
CA GLY A 7 3.58 -4.33 -13.24
C GLY A 7 4.96 -3.86 -12.79
N MET A 8 5.82 -4.76 -12.34
CA MET A 8 7.19 -4.43 -11.90
C MET A 8 8.02 -3.82 -13.04
N THR A 9 7.98 -4.42 -14.23
CA THR A 9 8.71 -3.89 -15.40
C THR A 9 8.21 -2.48 -15.78
N THR A 10 6.91 -2.24 -15.64
CA THR A 10 6.33 -0.91 -15.91
C THR A 10 6.82 0.12 -14.88
N LEU A 11 6.84 -0.23 -13.60
CA LEU A 11 7.37 0.62 -12.53
C LEU A 11 8.85 0.93 -12.73
N ASP A 12 9.67 -0.08 -13.06
CA ASP A 12 11.09 0.11 -13.33
C ASP A 12 11.34 1.08 -14.50
N ARG A 13 10.56 0.96 -15.59
CA ARG A 13 10.63 1.88 -16.73
C ARG A 13 10.25 3.32 -16.38
N LEU A 14 9.42 3.51 -15.36
CA LEU A 14 9.04 4.82 -14.84
C LEU A 14 10.02 5.35 -13.79
N GLY A 15 11.12 4.64 -13.53
CA GLY A 15 12.14 5.05 -12.59
C GLY A 15 11.87 4.70 -11.12
N PHE A 16 10.81 3.94 -10.84
CA PHE A 16 10.59 3.37 -9.51
C PHE A 16 11.54 2.18 -9.29
N SER A 17 12.09 2.07 -8.10
CA SER A 17 13.00 0.98 -7.75
C SER A 17 12.65 0.41 -6.39
N ALA A 18 12.50 -0.91 -6.32
CA ALA A 18 12.30 -1.62 -5.06
C ALA A 18 13.44 -1.38 -4.05
N ALA A 19 14.65 -1.09 -4.53
CA ALA A 19 15.79 -0.76 -3.67
C ALA A 19 15.61 0.56 -2.91
N ARG A 20 14.74 1.45 -3.39
CA ARG A 20 14.39 2.74 -2.76
C ARG A 20 13.09 2.69 -1.97
N GLY A 21 12.50 1.51 -1.81
CA GLY A 21 11.30 1.30 -1.00
C GLY A 21 11.52 1.67 0.47
N ILE A 22 10.44 2.15 1.12
CA ILE A 22 10.48 2.61 2.51
C ILE A 22 10.89 1.49 3.47
N GLU A 23 10.46 0.27 3.22
CA GLU A 23 10.80 -0.91 4.03
C GLU A 23 12.31 -1.16 4.01
N ARG A 24 12.93 -1.09 2.86
CA ARG A 24 14.39 -1.25 2.73
C ARG A 24 15.16 -0.13 3.40
N HIS A 25 14.68 1.10 3.22
CA HIS A 25 15.28 2.28 3.85
C HIS A 25 15.23 2.19 5.38
N LEU A 26 14.13 1.75 5.93
CA LEU A 26 13.96 1.60 7.37
C LEU A 26 14.70 0.38 7.91
N SER A 27 14.63 -0.77 7.22
CA SER A 27 15.34 -1.99 7.64
C SER A 27 16.83 -1.77 7.87
N ALA A 28 17.46 -0.93 7.05
CA ALA A 28 18.88 -0.57 7.22
C ALA A 28 19.16 0.26 8.50
N ARG A 29 18.12 0.81 9.14
CA ARG A 29 18.22 1.70 10.33
C ARG A 29 17.66 1.08 11.60
N LEU A 30 17.10 -0.11 11.53
CA LEU A 30 16.42 -0.73 12.68
C LEU A 30 17.40 -1.18 13.77
N GLY A 31 18.64 -1.51 13.43
CA GLY A 31 19.61 -2.05 14.39
C GLY A 31 19.05 -3.32 15.04
N SER A 32 19.02 -3.36 16.37
CA SER A 32 18.52 -4.49 17.17
C SER A 32 16.99 -4.45 17.43
N ARG A 33 16.25 -3.52 16.81
CA ARG A 33 14.80 -3.43 17.01
C ARG A 33 14.08 -4.66 16.47
N ARG A 34 13.11 -5.14 17.23
CA ARG A 34 12.25 -6.26 16.81
C ARG A 34 11.46 -5.87 15.58
N THR A 35 11.45 -6.74 14.58
CA THR A 35 10.63 -6.62 13.37
C THR A 35 9.76 -7.84 13.22
N GLU A 36 8.51 -7.62 12.81
CA GLU A 36 7.52 -8.68 12.64
C GLU A 36 6.64 -8.36 11.44
N GLY A 37 6.30 -9.37 10.64
CA GLY A 37 5.34 -9.22 9.55
C GLY A 37 3.90 -9.20 10.08
N LEU A 38 3.03 -8.40 9.48
CA LEU A 38 1.59 -8.47 9.71
C LEU A 38 1.02 -9.79 9.16
N GLU A 39 1.63 -10.29 8.10
CA GLU A 39 1.34 -11.58 7.48
C GLU A 39 2.65 -12.28 7.09
N THR A 40 2.59 -13.56 6.80
CA THR A 40 3.71 -14.33 6.25
C THR A 40 3.78 -14.18 4.74
N THR A 41 4.96 -14.48 4.17
CA THR A 41 5.12 -14.51 2.71
C THR A 41 4.17 -15.54 2.05
N ALA A 42 3.92 -16.67 2.72
CA ALA A 42 3.01 -17.69 2.21
C ALA A 42 1.56 -17.19 2.16
N GLU A 43 1.10 -16.47 3.19
CA GLU A 43 -0.22 -15.84 3.20
C GLU A 43 -0.34 -14.80 2.08
N SER A 44 0.65 -13.93 1.93
CA SER A 44 0.65 -12.88 0.90
C SER A 44 0.62 -13.45 -0.52
N LEU A 45 1.42 -14.48 -0.81
CA LEU A 45 1.45 -15.14 -2.13
C LEU A 45 0.21 -16.00 -2.36
N GLY A 46 -0.31 -16.64 -1.32
CA GLY A 46 -1.49 -17.48 -1.38
C GLY A 46 -2.75 -16.75 -1.87
N ILE A 47 -2.83 -15.42 -1.69
CA ILE A 47 -3.93 -14.61 -2.21
C ILE A 47 -4.00 -14.69 -3.73
N LEU A 48 -2.85 -14.65 -4.40
CA LEU A 48 -2.76 -14.74 -5.87
C LEU A 48 -2.96 -16.17 -6.37
N ASP A 49 -2.49 -17.15 -5.62
CA ASP A 49 -2.65 -18.57 -5.96
C ASP A 49 -4.11 -19.04 -5.80
N ALA A 50 -4.87 -18.39 -4.92
CA ALA A 50 -6.30 -18.66 -4.71
C ALA A 50 -7.21 -18.07 -5.81
N LEU A 51 -6.68 -17.34 -6.78
CA LEU A 51 -7.44 -16.84 -7.91
C LEU A 51 -7.77 -18.00 -8.87
N SER A 52 -9.01 -18.05 -9.33
CA SER A 52 -9.42 -18.98 -10.38
C SER A 52 -8.65 -18.70 -11.70
N PRO A 53 -8.53 -19.68 -12.60
CA PRO A 53 -7.89 -19.46 -13.90
C PRO A 53 -8.47 -18.26 -14.65
N THR A 54 -9.77 -18.08 -14.63
CA THR A 54 -10.45 -16.94 -15.27
C THR A 54 -10.03 -15.60 -14.63
N GLU A 55 -9.96 -15.51 -13.30
CA GLU A 55 -9.50 -14.30 -12.60
C GLU A 55 -8.03 -14.00 -12.92
N GLN A 56 -7.18 -15.04 -13.03
CA GLN A 56 -5.78 -14.87 -13.42
C GLN A 56 -5.64 -14.33 -14.84
N ASP A 57 -6.40 -14.88 -15.80
CA ASP A 57 -6.41 -14.40 -17.19
C ASP A 57 -6.90 -12.95 -17.28
N GLN A 58 -7.97 -12.61 -16.57
CA GLN A 58 -8.50 -11.25 -16.49
C GLN A 58 -7.47 -10.29 -15.90
N LEU A 59 -6.75 -10.70 -14.84
CA LEU A 59 -5.69 -9.89 -14.22
C LEU A 59 -4.55 -9.60 -15.20
N VAL A 60 -4.15 -10.59 -16.00
CA VAL A 60 -3.11 -10.43 -17.03
C VAL A 60 -3.60 -9.51 -18.15
N ALA A 61 -4.80 -9.72 -18.65
CA ALA A 61 -5.40 -8.88 -19.70
C ALA A 61 -5.51 -7.42 -19.26
N THR A 62 -5.92 -7.18 -18.02
CA THR A 62 -5.98 -5.85 -17.43
C THR A 62 -4.60 -5.23 -17.29
N ALA A 63 -3.61 -5.97 -16.81
CA ALA A 63 -2.24 -5.47 -16.67
C ALA A 63 -1.65 -5.05 -18.03
N ILE A 64 -1.93 -5.79 -19.10
CA ILE A 64 -1.52 -5.46 -20.47
C ILE A 64 -2.23 -4.20 -20.98
N ARG A 65 -3.55 -4.12 -20.81
CA ARG A 65 -4.36 -2.97 -21.23
C ARG A 65 -3.91 -1.70 -20.49
N ASP A 66 -3.74 -1.80 -19.20
CA ASP A 66 -3.42 -0.67 -18.35
C ASP A 66 -1.95 -0.23 -18.47
N ALA A 67 -1.07 -1.07 -19.03
CA ALA A 67 0.33 -0.70 -19.25
C ALA A 67 0.50 0.58 -20.09
N ARG A 68 -0.46 0.89 -20.97
CA ARG A 68 -0.44 2.13 -21.78
C ARG A 68 -0.79 3.39 -20.96
N THR A 69 -1.69 3.25 -19.98
CA THR A 69 -2.16 4.35 -19.13
C THR A 69 -1.41 4.40 -17.79
N ALA A 70 -0.63 3.36 -17.48
CA ALA A 70 0.12 3.23 -16.26
C ALA A 70 0.98 4.46 -15.92
N PRO A 71 1.71 5.09 -16.84
CA PRO A 71 2.52 6.27 -16.51
C PRO A 71 1.70 7.39 -15.87
N THR A 72 0.59 7.77 -16.49
CA THR A 72 -0.29 8.83 -15.97
C THR A 72 -0.90 8.44 -14.62
N ARG A 73 -1.38 7.20 -14.51
CA ARG A 73 -2.04 6.72 -13.31
C ARG A 73 -1.09 6.59 -12.12
N ILE A 74 0.11 6.06 -12.34
CA ILE A 74 1.14 5.95 -11.31
C ILE A 74 1.58 7.35 -10.85
N THR A 75 1.72 8.30 -11.77
CA THR A 75 2.02 9.69 -11.43
C THR A 75 0.93 10.31 -10.56
N GLN A 76 -0.34 10.10 -10.89
CA GLN A 76 -1.47 10.60 -10.08
C GLN A 76 -1.50 9.96 -8.69
N LEU A 77 -1.26 8.65 -8.59
CA LEU A 77 -1.17 7.95 -7.31
C LEU A 77 -0.01 8.45 -6.47
N ALA A 78 1.17 8.61 -7.07
CA ALA A 78 2.36 9.12 -6.39
C ALA A 78 2.16 10.56 -5.91
N GLN A 79 1.48 11.39 -6.70
CA GLN A 79 1.14 12.76 -6.32
C GLN A 79 0.15 12.78 -5.15
N ALA A 80 -0.95 12.04 -5.22
CA ALA A 80 -1.93 11.96 -4.14
C ALA A 80 -1.29 11.44 -2.83
N TRP A 81 -0.39 10.45 -2.94
CA TRP A 81 0.39 9.95 -1.80
C TRP A 81 1.32 11.03 -1.23
N HIS A 82 2.04 11.76 -2.09
CA HIS A 82 2.97 12.82 -1.66
C HIS A 82 2.24 13.99 -0.99
N GLU A 83 1.06 14.34 -1.48
CA GLU A 83 0.21 15.41 -0.94
C GLU A 83 -0.55 14.98 0.33
N GLY A 84 -0.55 13.68 0.66
CA GLY A 84 -1.34 13.14 1.76
C GLY A 84 -2.84 13.16 1.49
N ASP A 85 -3.24 13.26 0.21
CA ASP A 85 -4.66 13.29 -0.20
C ASP A 85 -5.26 11.87 -0.20
N ALA A 86 -5.62 11.40 1.00
CA ALA A 86 -6.19 10.07 1.19
C ALA A 86 -7.51 9.85 0.41
N PRO A 87 -8.44 10.81 0.32
CA PRO A 87 -9.64 10.67 -0.51
C PRO A 87 -9.34 10.45 -1.99
N LYS A 88 -8.42 11.24 -2.56
CA LYS A 88 -8.00 11.10 -3.95
C LYS A 88 -7.29 9.77 -4.20
N LEU A 89 -6.44 9.36 -3.27
CA LEU A 89 -5.74 8.07 -3.33
C LEU A 89 -6.75 6.91 -3.38
N ASP A 90 -7.77 6.90 -2.48
CA ASP A 90 -8.81 5.88 -2.48
C ASP A 90 -9.62 5.87 -3.78
N ALA A 91 -10.01 7.04 -4.30
CA ALA A 91 -10.74 7.15 -5.55
C ALA A 91 -9.95 6.55 -6.73
N LEU A 92 -8.67 6.86 -6.86
CA LEU A 92 -7.79 6.33 -7.90
C LEU A 92 -7.60 4.80 -7.77
N LEU A 93 -7.47 4.30 -6.54
CA LEU A 93 -7.34 2.87 -6.29
C LEU A 93 -8.65 2.13 -6.62
N ARG A 94 -9.81 2.66 -6.22
CA ARG A 94 -11.13 2.08 -6.54
C ARG A 94 -11.36 2.02 -8.03
N GLU A 95 -11.04 3.08 -8.76
CA GLU A 95 -11.14 3.06 -10.22
C GLU A 95 -10.26 1.95 -10.82
N GLY A 96 -9.09 1.69 -10.21
CA GLY A 96 -8.22 0.59 -10.59
C GLY A 96 -8.79 -0.80 -10.44
N PHE A 97 -9.63 -0.98 -9.46
CA PHE A 97 -10.26 -2.26 -9.17
C PHE A 97 -11.72 -2.35 -9.63
N LYS A 98 -12.21 -1.35 -10.35
CA LYS A 98 -13.62 -1.24 -10.76
C LYS A 98 -14.14 -2.48 -11.46
N GLU A 99 -13.36 -3.07 -12.34
CA GLU A 99 -13.71 -4.29 -13.06
C GLU A 99 -13.52 -5.57 -12.21
N PHE A 100 -12.77 -5.48 -11.11
CA PHE A 100 -12.41 -6.61 -10.24
C PHE A 100 -12.62 -6.30 -8.77
N PRO A 101 -13.85 -5.99 -8.32
CA PRO A 101 -14.12 -5.63 -6.93
C PRO A 101 -13.76 -6.76 -5.95
N GLN A 102 -13.88 -8.02 -6.36
CA GLN A 102 -13.50 -9.17 -5.53
C GLN A 102 -11.98 -9.25 -5.33
N LEU A 103 -11.21 -8.83 -6.34
CA LEU A 103 -9.77 -8.78 -6.22
C LEU A 103 -9.34 -7.68 -5.24
N ARG A 104 -9.98 -6.50 -5.29
CA ARG A 104 -9.76 -5.45 -4.28
C ARG A 104 -10.07 -5.96 -2.88
N LYS A 105 -11.22 -6.61 -2.72
CA LYS A 105 -11.62 -7.18 -1.43
C LYS A 105 -10.52 -8.09 -0.87
N ARG A 106 -10.02 -9.04 -1.66
CA ARG A 106 -8.97 -9.98 -1.24
C ARG A 106 -7.63 -9.30 -0.97
N LEU A 107 -7.22 -8.36 -1.83
CA LEU A 107 -5.90 -7.71 -1.74
C LEU A 107 -5.83 -6.62 -0.67
N ILE A 108 -6.94 -6.01 -0.30
CA ILE A 108 -7.00 -4.88 0.62
C ILE A 108 -7.88 -5.20 1.82
N ASP A 109 -9.19 -5.39 1.63
CA ASP A 109 -10.16 -5.39 2.72
C ASP A 109 -9.98 -6.61 3.65
N ASP A 110 -9.85 -7.81 3.10
CA ASP A 110 -9.67 -9.04 3.88
C ASP A 110 -8.32 -9.04 4.64
N ARG A 111 -7.28 -8.47 4.04
CA ARG A 111 -5.98 -8.30 4.71
C ARG A 111 -6.06 -7.29 5.84
N ASN A 112 -6.73 -6.16 5.65
CA ASN A 112 -6.96 -5.19 6.71
C ASN A 112 -7.66 -5.84 7.90
N ALA A 113 -8.72 -6.60 7.65
CA ALA A 113 -9.43 -7.33 8.69
C ALA A 113 -8.56 -8.37 9.41
N ALA A 114 -7.71 -9.09 8.67
CA ALA A 114 -6.79 -10.08 9.23
C ALA A 114 -5.66 -9.45 10.06
N TRP A 115 -5.18 -8.26 9.70
CA TRP A 115 -4.11 -7.56 10.41
C TRP A 115 -4.59 -6.81 11.65
N LEU A 116 -5.86 -6.42 11.68
CA LEU A 116 -6.44 -5.60 12.76
C LEU A 116 -6.21 -6.18 14.17
N PRO A 117 -6.36 -7.49 14.45
CA PRO A 117 -6.07 -8.06 15.77
C PRO A 117 -4.62 -7.85 16.21
N LYS A 118 -3.66 -7.96 15.28
CA LYS A 118 -2.23 -7.74 15.54
C LYS A 118 -1.96 -6.28 15.87
N ILE A 119 -2.53 -5.35 15.11
CA ILE A 119 -2.40 -3.92 15.35
C ILE A 119 -3.02 -3.54 16.70
N ARG A 120 -4.19 -4.10 17.05
CA ARG A 120 -4.79 -3.92 18.37
C ARG A 120 -3.88 -4.38 19.52
N SER A 121 -3.19 -5.50 19.33
CA SER A 121 -2.23 -6.00 20.31
C SER A 121 -1.08 -5.03 20.51
N LEU A 122 -0.56 -4.43 19.43
CA LEU A 122 0.48 -3.40 19.51
C LEU A 122 -0.01 -2.16 20.25
N LEU A 123 -1.24 -1.70 19.99
CA LEU A 123 -1.84 -0.53 20.66
C LEU A 123 -2.07 -0.72 22.16
N LYS A 124 -2.29 -1.98 22.60
CA LYS A 124 -2.45 -2.31 24.03
C LYS A 124 -1.10 -2.51 24.74
N GLY A 125 -0.01 -2.64 24.00
CA GLY A 125 1.32 -2.79 24.53
C GLY A 125 1.86 -1.48 25.12
N SER A 126 2.95 -1.59 25.89
CA SER A 126 3.65 -0.44 26.46
C SER A 126 4.76 0.13 25.56
N GLU A 127 5.05 -0.54 24.45
CA GLU A 127 6.13 -0.16 23.54
C GLU A 127 5.61 0.66 22.36
N ASN A 128 6.41 1.61 21.90
CA ASN A 128 6.11 2.29 20.65
C ASN A 128 6.33 1.36 19.47
N ALA A 129 5.39 1.33 18.56
CA ALA A 129 5.44 0.53 17.34
C ALA A 129 5.25 1.40 16.08
N ILE A 130 5.92 1.02 15.00
CA ILE A 130 5.68 1.58 13.67
C ILE A 130 5.11 0.45 12.81
N VAL A 131 3.94 0.68 12.23
CA VAL A 131 3.30 -0.22 11.28
C VAL A 131 3.46 0.36 9.88
N ILE A 132 4.08 -0.41 8.98
CA ILE A 132 4.35 0.01 7.60
C ILE A 132 3.52 -0.85 6.68
N VAL A 133 2.64 -0.22 5.92
CA VAL A 133 1.77 -0.87 4.94
C VAL A 133 1.68 -0.02 3.68
N GLY A 134 1.27 -0.63 2.58
CA GLY A 134 0.96 0.11 1.36
C GLY A 134 -0.15 1.14 1.61
N SER A 135 -0.06 2.32 1.02
CA SER A 135 -0.99 3.43 1.25
C SER A 135 -2.46 3.08 0.94
N GLY A 136 -2.69 2.11 0.07
CA GLY A 136 -4.04 1.58 -0.20
C GLY A 136 -4.72 0.92 1.01
N HIS A 137 -3.95 0.50 2.01
CA HIS A 137 -4.48 -0.04 3.26
C HIS A 137 -4.86 1.06 4.27
N LEU A 138 -4.51 2.31 4.00
CA LEU A 138 -4.71 3.45 4.89
C LEU A 138 -5.82 4.41 4.40
N ALA A 139 -6.25 4.30 3.15
CA ALA A 139 -7.18 5.24 2.53
C ALA A 139 -8.55 4.61 2.28
N GLY A 140 -9.60 5.39 2.53
CA GLY A 140 -10.98 5.04 2.23
C GLY A 140 -11.70 4.17 3.27
N PRO A 141 -12.96 3.81 2.99
CA PRO A 141 -13.74 2.88 3.80
C PRO A 141 -13.07 1.51 3.90
N ASP A 142 -13.19 0.88 5.07
CA ASP A 142 -12.57 -0.42 5.43
C ASP A 142 -11.05 -0.42 5.39
N SER A 143 -10.42 0.77 5.33
CA SER A 143 -8.99 0.93 5.59
C SER A 143 -8.65 0.64 7.06
N LEU A 144 -7.38 0.38 7.36
CA LEU A 144 -6.93 0.23 8.76
C LEU A 144 -7.24 1.47 9.60
N VAL A 145 -7.15 2.67 9.01
CA VAL A 145 -7.50 3.93 9.67
C VAL A 145 -9.00 3.95 10.01
N ASP A 146 -9.86 3.63 9.05
CA ASP A 146 -11.31 3.59 9.23
C ASP A 146 -11.73 2.53 10.25
N LEU A 147 -11.16 1.32 10.16
CA LEU A 147 -11.46 0.23 11.09
C LEU A 147 -11.04 0.56 12.54
N LEU A 148 -9.88 1.16 12.73
CA LEU A 148 -9.41 1.58 14.05
C LEU A 148 -10.25 2.75 14.59
N ALA A 149 -10.64 3.70 13.76
CA ALA A 149 -11.52 4.81 14.14
C ALA A 149 -12.90 4.30 14.59
N LYS A 150 -13.48 3.31 13.88
CA LYS A 150 -14.74 2.65 14.27
C LYS A 150 -14.65 1.97 15.65
N GLU A 151 -13.46 1.62 16.10
CA GLU A 151 -13.20 1.06 17.44
C GLU A 151 -12.86 2.12 18.49
N GLY A 152 -12.97 3.40 18.15
CA GLY A 152 -12.70 4.51 19.07
C GLY A 152 -11.23 4.84 19.26
N VAL A 153 -10.33 4.33 18.42
CA VAL A 153 -8.92 4.74 18.44
C VAL A 153 -8.79 6.15 17.90
N SER A 154 -8.15 7.03 18.67
CA SER A 154 -7.85 8.40 18.22
C SER A 154 -6.69 8.37 17.22
N LEU A 155 -6.93 8.87 16.02
CA LEU A 155 -5.97 8.88 14.93
C LEU A 155 -5.78 10.29 14.39
N THR A 156 -4.55 10.65 14.07
CA THR A 156 -4.21 11.95 13.50
C THR A 156 -3.30 11.75 12.29
N GLN A 157 -3.71 12.29 11.14
CA GLN A 157 -2.83 12.35 9.99
C GLN A 157 -1.81 13.47 10.22
N GLN A 158 -0.52 13.13 10.15
CA GLN A 158 0.54 14.11 10.25
C GLN A 158 0.77 14.79 8.90
N GLU A 159 0.72 16.11 8.89
CA GLU A 159 1.07 16.88 7.70
C GLU A 159 2.58 16.85 7.44
N HIS A 160 2.96 16.66 6.19
CA HIS A 160 4.35 16.76 5.79
C HIS A 160 4.72 18.24 5.61
N THR A 161 5.23 18.85 6.66
CA THR A 161 5.81 20.19 6.57
C THR A 161 7.18 20.07 5.88
N THR A 162 7.25 20.31 4.59
CA THR A 162 8.52 20.51 3.90
C THR A 162 9.18 21.74 4.49
N ARG A 163 10.12 21.60 5.41
CA ARG A 163 11.06 22.69 5.69
C ARG A 163 11.79 22.98 4.36
N ARG A 164 11.35 24.00 3.66
CA ARG A 164 12.20 24.61 2.63
C ARG A 164 13.44 25.11 3.38
N THR A 165 14.51 24.34 3.34
CA THR A 165 15.83 24.89 3.64
C THR A 165 16.03 26.00 2.61
N ALA A 166 16.05 27.25 3.11
CA ALA A 166 16.44 28.37 2.28
C ALA A 166 17.79 28.05 1.61
N PRO A 167 17.99 28.37 0.32
CA PRO A 167 19.30 28.21 -0.29
C PRO A 167 20.29 28.99 0.54
N ALA A 168 21.40 28.34 0.91
CA ALA A 168 22.53 29.05 1.50
C ALA A 168 22.93 30.14 0.51
N THR A 169 22.83 31.37 0.93
CA THR A 169 23.32 32.54 0.17
C THR A 169 24.85 32.43 0.07
N PRO A 170 25.44 32.70 -1.10
CA PRO A 170 26.87 32.55 -1.37
C PRO A 170 27.75 33.45 -0.47
#